data_8743b6e74e14e066e7472a0d57212da1
#
_entry.id   8743b6e74e14e066e7472a0d57212da1
#
_cell.length_a   1.000
_cell.length_b   1.000
_cell.length_c   1.000
_cell.angle_alpha   90.00
_cell.angle_beta   90.00
_cell.angle_gamma   90.00
#
_symmetry.space_group_name_H-M   'P 1'
#
loop_
_entity.id
_entity.type
_entity.pdbx_description
1 polymer ?
#
loop_
_entity_poly.entity_id
_entity_poly.type
_entity_poly.pdbx_seq_one_letter_code
_entity_poly.pdbx_strand_id
1 'polypeptide(L)'
;MTKDYARQYVLYHTVKDSILPDAFIQKKSVTNLKGNTITIRIDSLNPGQVLLNEQGRVVEMGLSAYNGKVYVLSKAMTPLVETVYDRIVESGSSKIMLEALDATGWGRKLNTMVDTTYNETNDRVITYYYYTMLNVSDATFAKAGINSLADLQDKLAAASQESLSKDSLLKQYVGYHILQNQYTTEQLGAMNGSNATRIWSSSAQNQVFTVTYDSLATNDADRYVVNISSDAVRFVPEKSNVLSTNGYVHEMDGWMPVWEPEQTEVLWDLADYTEIKNIVDPLYYQPEEPTSSEQRTRVASATCFEYVMGEAGSNNRSYSDIDYVTCRTNMKAANNYDRVVFNLGYMGQVSMQTPTIVKGKYRVELSLIYLTGHNFMRQQSDGNGGLLKMTFDDNSEYNLFTAPYTKVPKALPGVYTTTLYEEIEFPETASHKMSFIVLDPAASTNSNFSLQFDCIRFIPIEN
;
A
#
# COMPACT_ATOMS: atom_id res chain seq x y z
N MET A 1 -35.46 -10.66 -12.64
CA MET A 1 -33.99 -10.59 -12.72
C MET A 1 -33.67 -10.07 -14.12
N THR A 2 -32.97 -8.92 -14.24
CA THR A 2 -32.53 -8.42 -15.54
C THR A 2 -31.35 -9.24 -16.08
N LYS A 3 -31.13 -9.22 -17.41
CA LYS A 3 -30.00 -9.93 -18.04
C LYS A 3 -28.65 -9.45 -17.47
N ASP A 4 -28.54 -8.17 -17.21
CA ASP A 4 -27.29 -7.59 -16.65
C ASP A 4 -27.07 -8.01 -15.20
N TYR A 5 -28.11 -8.04 -14.38
CA TYR A 5 -28.00 -8.57 -13.03
C TYR A 5 -27.61 -10.04 -13.02
N ALA A 6 -28.22 -10.86 -13.89
CA ALA A 6 -27.86 -12.28 -13.99
C ALA A 6 -26.40 -12.50 -14.39
N ARG A 7 -25.87 -11.66 -15.33
CA ARG A 7 -24.46 -11.67 -15.70
C ARG A 7 -23.55 -11.33 -14.52
N GLN A 8 -23.86 -10.23 -13.80
CA GLN A 8 -23.11 -9.81 -12.63
C GLN A 8 -23.09 -10.88 -11.55
N TYR A 9 -24.23 -11.52 -11.35
CA TYR A 9 -24.40 -12.61 -10.40
C TYR A 9 -23.51 -13.82 -10.73
N VAL A 10 -23.45 -14.25 -11.98
CA VAL A 10 -22.58 -15.35 -12.41
C VAL A 10 -21.11 -14.98 -12.26
N LEU A 11 -20.71 -13.78 -12.69
CA LEU A 11 -19.32 -13.32 -12.55
C LEU A 11 -18.90 -13.20 -11.08
N TYR A 12 -19.83 -12.84 -10.19
CA TYR A 12 -19.57 -12.74 -8.76
C TYR A 12 -19.30 -14.11 -8.11
N HIS A 13 -19.93 -15.19 -8.61
CA HIS A 13 -19.75 -16.55 -8.11
C HIS A 13 -18.67 -17.36 -8.86
N THR A 14 -17.93 -16.73 -9.76
CA THR A 14 -16.90 -17.40 -10.56
C THR A 14 -15.52 -16.84 -10.23
N VAL A 15 -14.57 -17.73 -9.93
CA VAL A 15 -13.15 -17.42 -9.76
C VAL A 15 -12.41 -17.96 -10.98
N LYS A 16 -11.37 -17.22 -11.44
CA LYS A 16 -10.63 -17.57 -12.66
C LYS A 16 -9.89 -18.91 -12.53
N ASP A 17 -9.31 -19.16 -11.34
CA ASP A 17 -8.46 -20.31 -11.11
C ASP A 17 -9.23 -21.50 -10.56
N SER A 18 -8.76 -22.71 -10.91
CA SER A 18 -9.24 -23.95 -10.32
C SER A 18 -8.53 -24.16 -8.98
N ILE A 19 -9.24 -23.92 -7.88
CA ILE A 19 -8.69 -24.01 -6.53
C ILE A 19 -9.11 -25.36 -5.93
N LEU A 20 -8.15 -26.12 -5.39
CA LEU A 20 -8.43 -27.36 -4.67
C LEU A 20 -8.98 -27.07 -3.25
N PRO A 21 -9.77 -27.98 -2.65
CA PRO A 21 -10.36 -27.75 -1.33
C PRO A 21 -9.36 -27.35 -0.23
N ASP A 22 -8.24 -28.03 -0.14
CA ASP A 22 -7.23 -27.74 0.89
C ASP A 22 -6.61 -26.35 0.69
N ALA A 23 -6.28 -26.01 -0.56
CA ALA A 23 -5.78 -24.68 -0.90
C ALA A 23 -6.86 -23.58 -0.70
N PHE A 24 -8.14 -23.92 -0.93
CA PHE A 24 -9.24 -23.00 -0.75
C PHE A 24 -9.44 -22.63 0.74
N ILE A 25 -9.39 -23.63 1.64
CA ILE A 25 -9.53 -23.42 3.08
C ILE A 25 -8.36 -22.60 3.66
N GLN A 26 -7.16 -22.75 3.09
CA GLN A 26 -5.96 -22.02 3.53
C GLN A 26 -5.95 -20.56 3.09
N LYS A 27 -6.73 -20.21 2.06
CA LYS A 27 -6.82 -18.83 1.58
C LYS A 27 -7.75 -18.02 2.49
N LYS A 28 -7.34 -16.81 2.85
CA LYS A 28 -8.22 -15.84 3.57
C LYS A 28 -9.25 -15.23 2.62
N SER A 29 -8.92 -15.15 1.34
CA SER A 29 -9.79 -14.59 0.32
C SER A 29 -9.44 -15.08 -1.08
N VAL A 30 -10.37 -14.90 -2.03
CA VAL A 30 -10.19 -15.10 -3.46
C VAL A 30 -10.81 -13.93 -4.24
N THR A 31 -10.26 -13.63 -5.41
CA THR A 31 -10.84 -12.60 -6.29
C THR A 31 -11.73 -13.28 -7.35
N ASN A 32 -12.96 -12.80 -7.48
CA ASN A 32 -13.90 -13.31 -8.47
C ASN A 32 -13.72 -12.65 -9.84
N LEU A 33 -14.42 -13.14 -10.89
CA LEU A 33 -14.34 -12.58 -12.24
C LEU A 33 -14.92 -11.17 -12.39
N LYS A 34 -15.59 -10.66 -11.37
CA LYS A 34 -16.05 -9.27 -11.29
C LYS A 34 -14.96 -8.34 -10.74
N GLY A 35 -13.86 -8.88 -10.19
CA GLY A 35 -12.80 -8.13 -9.53
C GLY A 35 -13.06 -7.90 -8.03
N ASN A 36 -14.16 -8.43 -7.47
CA ASN A 36 -14.42 -8.31 -6.04
C ASN A 36 -13.73 -9.41 -5.24
N THR A 37 -13.33 -9.08 -4.03
CA THR A 37 -12.81 -10.05 -3.06
C THR A 37 -13.94 -10.84 -2.41
N ILE A 38 -13.81 -12.16 -2.38
CA ILE A 38 -14.65 -13.05 -1.58
C ILE A 38 -13.80 -13.50 -0.39
N THR A 39 -14.18 -13.08 0.81
CA THR A 39 -13.51 -13.51 2.04
C THR A 39 -13.87 -14.95 2.38
N ILE A 40 -12.89 -15.70 2.84
CA ILE A 40 -13.02 -17.10 3.26
C ILE A 40 -12.74 -17.16 4.76
N ARG A 41 -13.72 -17.58 5.54
CA ARG A 41 -13.57 -17.71 6.99
C ARG A 41 -14.04 -19.08 7.46
N ILE A 42 -13.30 -19.66 8.39
CA ILE A 42 -13.75 -20.86 9.10
C ILE A 42 -14.69 -20.39 10.22
N ASP A 43 -15.88 -20.97 10.30
CA ASP A 43 -16.84 -20.66 11.35
C ASP A 43 -16.29 -21.15 12.70
N SER A 44 -15.98 -20.22 13.60
CA SER A 44 -15.47 -20.54 14.94
C SER A 44 -16.50 -21.25 15.83
N LEU A 45 -17.79 -21.04 15.57
CA LEU A 45 -18.88 -21.67 16.31
C LEU A 45 -19.21 -23.09 15.79
N ASN A 46 -18.85 -23.36 14.52
CA ASN A 46 -19.05 -24.66 13.88
C ASN A 46 -17.75 -25.08 13.18
N PRO A 47 -16.80 -25.68 13.91
CA PRO A 47 -15.50 -26.06 13.36
C PRO A 47 -15.64 -26.94 12.10
N GLY A 48 -14.93 -26.57 11.04
CA GLY A 48 -14.96 -27.24 9.74
C GLY A 48 -15.98 -26.67 8.75
N GLN A 49 -16.78 -25.68 9.12
CA GLN A 49 -17.65 -24.97 8.20
C GLN A 49 -16.95 -23.73 7.64
N VAL A 50 -17.03 -23.56 6.33
CA VAL A 50 -16.46 -22.42 5.62
C VAL A 50 -17.57 -21.46 5.23
N LEU A 51 -17.38 -20.19 5.58
CA LEU A 51 -18.25 -19.07 5.23
C LEU A 51 -17.59 -18.20 4.18
N LEU A 52 -18.36 -17.80 3.17
CA LEU A 52 -17.94 -16.87 2.13
C LEU A 52 -18.67 -15.54 2.30
N ASN A 53 -17.93 -14.45 2.46
CA ASN A 53 -18.45 -13.10 2.70
C ASN A 53 -19.52 -13.05 3.81
N GLU A 54 -19.39 -13.88 4.86
CA GLU A 54 -20.39 -14.04 5.93
C GLU A 54 -21.82 -14.34 5.43
N GLN A 55 -21.99 -14.62 4.14
CA GLN A 55 -23.30 -14.82 3.51
C GLN A 55 -23.59 -16.27 3.16
N GLY A 56 -22.65 -16.95 2.52
CA GLY A 56 -22.82 -18.29 1.99
C GLY A 56 -21.97 -19.31 2.72
N ARG A 57 -22.60 -20.33 3.35
CA ARG A 57 -21.88 -21.48 3.89
C ARG A 57 -21.57 -22.47 2.77
N VAL A 58 -20.33 -22.94 2.70
CA VAL A 58 -19.96 -24.02 1.77
C VAL A 58 -20.51 -25.35 2.33
N VAL A 59 -21.40 -25.99 1.61
CA VAL A 59 -22.03 -27.28 1.99
C VAL A 59 -21.38 -28.46 1.30
N GLU A 60 -20.77 -28.25 0.12
CA GLU A 60 -20.03 -29.28 -0.60
C GLU A 60 -18.83 -28.65 -1.30
N MET A 61 -17.66 -29.26 -1.13
CA MET A 61 -16.39 -28.69 -1.60
C MET A 61 -15.79 -29.48 -2.76
N GLY A 62 -15.34 -28.78 -3.79
CA GLY A 62 -14.39 -29.29 -4.76
C GLY A 62 -14.95 -30.34 -5.71
N LEU A 63 -16.24 -30.32 -6.01
CA LEU A 63 -16.83 -31.16 -7.05
C LEU A 63 -16.07 -30.97 -8.35
N SER A 64 -15.61 -32.07 -8.96
CA SER A 64 -14.83 -32.03 -10.16
C SER A 64 -15.68 -31.73 -11.38
N ALA A 65 -15.33 -30.69 -12.13
CA ALA A 65 -15.80 -30.41 -13.45
C ALA A 65 -14.64 -30.59 -14.47
N TYR A 66 -14.94 -30.63 -15.74
CA TYR A 66 -13.93 -30.80 -16.79
C TYR A 66 -12.85 -29.70 -16.78
N ASN A 67 -13.27 -28.48 -16.48
CA ASN A 67 -12.43 -27.25 -16.52
C ASN A 67 -12.30 -26.53 -15.17
N GLY A 68 -12.64 -27.20 -14.06
CA GLY A 68 -12.55 -26.51 -12.75
C GLY A 68 -13.13 -27.29 -11.58
N LYS A 69 -13.35 -26.58 -10.50
CA LYS A 69 -13.99 -27.07 -9.26
C LYS A 69 -15.26 -26.30 -8.96
N VAL A 70 -16.27 -27.00 -8.47
CA VAL A 70 -17.54 -26.39 -8.04
C VAL A 70 -17.68 -26.53 -6.53
N TYR A 71 -18.05 -25.42 -5.89
CA TYR A 71 -18.33 -25.33 -4.46
C TYR A 71 -19.83 -25.03 -4.29
N VAL A 72 -20.53 -25.87 -3.59
CA VAL A 72 -21.96 -25.70 -3.37
C VAL A 72 -22.18 -24.86 -2.11
N LEU A 73 -23.00 -23.82 -2.22
CA LEU A 73 -23.32 -22.92 -1.11
C LEU A 73 -24.73 -23.20 -0.60
N SER A 74 -24.94 -23.05 0.73
CA SER A 74 -26.26 -23.16 1.37
C SER A 74 -27.27 -22.13 0.87
N LYS A 75 -26.75 -20.96 0.50
CA LYS A 75 -27.47 -19.91 -0.22
C LYS A 75 -26.50 -19.14 -1.09
N ALA A 76 -27.02 -18.58 -2.15
CA ALA A 76 -26.21 -17.75 -3.03
C ALA A 76 -25.80 -16.45 -2.32
N MET A 77 -24.58 -16.00 -2.61
CA MET A 77 -24.13 -14.69 -2.15
C MET A 77 -24.81 -13.59 -2.97
N THR A 78 -25.16 -12.50 -2.32
CA THR A 78 -25.65 -11.32 -3.01
C THR A 78 -24.45 -10.55 -3.58
N PRO A 79 -24.38 -10.31 -4.90
CA PRO A 79 -23.33 -9.47 -5.46
C PRO A 79 -23.34 -8.09 -4.79
N LEU A 80 -22.19 -7.64 -4.35
CA LEU A 80 -22.04 -6.25 -3.93
C LEU A 80 -22.23 -5.38 -5.17
N VAL A 81 -23.17 -4.47 -5.10
CA VAL A 81 -23.46 -3.49 -6.16
C VAL A 81 -23.29 -2.06 -5.66
N GLU A 82 -23.39 -1.86 -4.34
CA GLU A 82 -23.24 -0.58 -3.69
C GLU A 82 -21.77 -0.17 -3.63
N THR A 83 -21.52 1.07 -4.00
CA THR A 83 -20.20 1.71 -3.90
C THR A 83 -19.94 2.22 -2.48
N VAL A 84 -18.75 2.74 -2.21
CA VAL A 84 -18.45 3.45 -0.95
C VAL A 84 -19.44 4.59 -0.74
N TYR A 85 -19.77 5.37 -1.77
CA TYR A 85 -20.75 6.44 -1.69
C TYR A 85 -22.16 5.92 -1.32
N ASP A 86 -22.62 4.86 -2.01
CA ASP A 86 -23.93 4.25 -1.74
C ASP A 86 -24.04 3.76 -0.29
N ARG A 87 -22.97 3.17 0.26
CA ARG A 87 -22.95 2.72 1.68
C ARG A 87 -23.13 3.87 2.67
N ILE A 88 -22.56 5.04 2.38
CA ILE A 88 -22.75 6.24 3.21
C ILE A 88 -24.20 6.72 3.10
N VAL A 89 -24.76 6.74 1.89
CA VAL A 89 -26.18 7.09 1.66
C VAL A 89 -27.13 6.13 2.41
N GLU A 90 -26.89 4.81 2.30
CA GLU A 90 -27.70 3.78 2.96
C GLU A 90 -27.65 3.88 4.49
N SER A 91 -26.54 4.34 5.06
CA SER A 91 -26.43 4.53 6.52
C SER A 91 -27.46 5.51 7.07
N GLY A 92 -27.88 6.49 6.27
CA GLY A 92 -28.84 7.53 6.63
C GLY A 92 -28.39 8.45 7.77
N SER A 93 -27.14 8.32 8.24
CA SER A 93 -26.62 8.98 9.44
C SER A 93 -25.56 10.04 9.16
N SER A 94 -25.20 10.32 7.91
CA SER A 94 -24.03 11.12 7.53
C SER A 94 -24.36 12.17 6.47
N LYS A 95 -25.44 12.91 6.68
CA LYS A 95 -25.92 13.92 5.73
C LYS A 95 -24.90 15.03 5.48
N ILE A 96 -24.27 15.55 6.53
CA ILE A 96 -23.25 16.62 6.42
C ILE A 96 -22.06 16.13 5.61
N MET A 97 -21.59 14.90 5.85
CA MET A 97 -20.49 14.32 5.09
C MET A 97 -20.87 14.10 3.62
N LEU A 98 -22.09 13.63 3.34
CA LEU A 98 -22.58 13.50 1.95
C LEU A 98 -22.62 14.84 1.23
N GLU A 99 -23.15 15.89 1.86
CA GLU A 99 -23.15 17.24 1.31
C GLU A 99 -21.71 17.74 1.04
N ALA A 100 -20.77 17.44 1.93
CA ALA A 100 -19.36 17.78 1.76
C ALA A 100 -18.70 17.00 0.61
N LEU A 101 -18.97 15.69 0.50
CA LEU A 101 -18.52 14.83 -0.60
C LEU A 101 -19.01 15.36 -1.96
N ASP A 102 -20.27 15.75 -2.04
CA ASP A 102 -20.87 16.26 -3.28
C ASP A 102 -20.33 17.64 -3.65
N ALA A 103 -20.22 18.55 -2.68
CA ALA A 103 -19.66 19.90 -2.88
C ALA A 103 -18.21 19.88 -3.36
N THR A 104 -17.42 18.85 -2.99
CA THR A 104 -16.01 18.71 -3.35
C THR A 104 -15.77 17.83 -4.57
N GLY A 105 -16.83 17.22 -5.12
CA GLY A 105 -16.77 16.28 -6.25
C GLY A 105 -16.29 14.89 -5.89
N TRP A 106 -16.03 14.60 -4.61
CA TRP A 106 -15.67 13.28 -4.14
C TRP A 106 -16.82 12.28 -4.20
N GLY A 107 -18.07 12.72 -4.03
CA GLY A 107 -19.24 11.86 -4.19
C GLY A 107 -19.22 11.11 -5.52
N ARG A 108 -18.96 11.82 -6.63
CA ARG A 108 -18.81 11.20 -7.96
C ARG A 108 -17.64 10.21 -8.02
N LYS A 109 -16.48 10.54 -7.44
CA LYS A 109 -15.30 9.65 -7.45
C LYS A 109 -15.57 8.36 -6.69
N LEU A 110 -16.10 8.47 -5.47
CA LEU A 110 -16.43 7.30 -4.62
C LEU A 110 -17.54 6.43 -5.23
N ASN A 111 -18.35 6.98 -6.14
CA ASN A 111 -19.36 6.25 -6.88
C ASN A 111 -18.83 5.66 -8.20
N THR A 112 -17.57 5.91 -8.56
CA THR A 112 -16.94 5.37 -9.76
C THR A 112 -16.10 4.15 -9.41
N MET A 113 -16.42 3.01 -9.99
CA MET A 113 -15.69 1.73 -9.78
C MET A 113 -14.62 1.50 -10.83
N VAL A 114 -14.90 1.91 -12.06
CA VAL A 114 -14.05 1.58 -13.20
C VAL A 114 -14.12 2.70 -14.23
N ASP A 115 -13.00 2.99 -14.84
CA ASP A 115 -12.92 3.84 -16.01
C ASP A 115 -12.27 3.08 -17.18
N THR A 116 -12.63 3.46 -18.39
CA THR A 116 -12.08 2.88 -19.60
C THR A 116 -11.53 4.00 -20.47
N THR A 117 -10.23 3.97 -20.65
CA THR A 117 -9.51 4.89 -21.54
C THR A 117 -8.83 4.11 -22.67
N TYR A 118 -8.26 4.85 -23.61
CA TYR A 118 -7.45 4.26 -24.68
C TYR A 118 -6.08 4.92 -24.64
N ASN A 119 -5.02 4.08 -24.72
CA ASN A 119 -3.65 4.58 -24.77
C ASN A 119 -3.29 5.15 -26.17
N GLU A 120 -2.07 5.60 -26.33
CA GLU A 120 -1.57 6.18 -27.61
C GLU A 120 -1.58 5.16 -28.75
N THR A 121 -1.52 3.85 -28.47
CA THR A 121 -1.64 2.77 -29.45
C THR A 121 -3.07 2.33 -29.71
N ASN A 122 -4.05 3.07 -29.14
CA ASN A 122 -5.49 2.79 -29.22
C ASN A 122 -5.90 1.46 -28.56
N ASP A 123 -5.09 0.95 -27.61
CA ASP A 123 -5.45 -0.20 -26.80
C ASP A 123 -6.33 0.23 -25.64
N ARG A 124 -7.30 -0.61 -25.31
CA ARG A 124 -8.23 -0.36 -24.21
C ARG A 124 -7.53 -0.52 -22.86
N VAL A 125 -7.50 0.54 -22.06
CA VAL A 125 -7.03 0.57 -20.68
C VAL A 125 -8.22 0.61 -19.73
N ILE A 126 -8.30 -0.35 -18.82
CA ILE A 126 -9.34 -0.41 -17.78
C ILE A 126 -8.68 -0.10 -16.45
N THR A 127 -9.11 0.98 -15.78
CA THR A 127 -8.63 1.39 -14.46
C THR A 127 -9.72 1.11 -13.44
N TYR A 128 -9.40 0.33 -12.41
CA TYR A 128 -10.28 0.08 -11.26
C TYR A 128 -9.91 1.02 -10.12
N TYR A 129 -10.92 1.61 -9.48
CA TYR A 129 -10.75 2.51 -8.35
C TYR A 129 -11.22 1.85 -7.07
N TYR A 130 -10.38 1.90 -6.05
CA TYR A 130 -10.68 1.40 -4.72
C TYR A 130 -10.42 2.48 -3.69
N TYR A 131 -11.26 2.51 -2.64
CA TYR A 131 -11.19 3.55 -1.63
C TYR A 131 -11.40 2.99 -0.24
N THR A 132 -10.84 3.68 0.74
CA THR A 132 -11.21 3.55 2.16
C THR A 132 -11.72 4.90 2.63
N MET A 133 -12.94 4.93 3.15
CA MET A 133 -13.58 6.15 3.63
C MET A 133 -13.66 6.13 5.16
N LEU A 134 -13.08 7.15 5.80
CA LEU A 134 -13.22 7.44 7.22
C LEU A 134 -14.43 8.37 7.40
N ASN A 135 -15.59 7.77 7.61
CA ASN A 135 -16.87 8.48 7.63
C ASN A 135 -17.15 9.10 9.00
N VAL A 136 -17.79 10.27 9.01
CA VAL A 136 -18.23 10.95 10.23
C VAL A 136 -19.75 11.12 10.19
N SER A 137 -20.44 10.60 11.20
CA SER A 137 -21.90 10.73 11.29
C SER A 137 -22.32 12.11 11.78
N ASP A 138 -23.57 12.51 11.45
CA ASP A 138 -24.15 13.77 11.91
C ASP A 138 -24.17 13.87 13.45
N ALA A 139 -24.38 12.75 14.13
CA ALA A 139 -24.31 12.67 15.59
C ALA A 139 -22.90 12.95 16.12
N THR A 140 -21.88 12.50 15.42
CA THR A 140 -20.47 12.78 15.76
C THR A 140 -20.12 14.23 15.47
N PHE A 141 -20.55 14.77 14.32
CA PHE A 141 -20.42 16.19 14.04
C PHE A 141 -21.09 17.09 15.07
N ALA A 142 -22.29 16.73 15.52
CA ALA A 142 -23.03 17.49 16.53
C ALA A 142 -22.29 17.56 17.89
N LYS A 143 -21.56 16.51 18.30
CA LYS A 143 -20.69 16.53 19.49
C LYS A 143 -19.59 17.62 19.39
N ALA A 144 -19.15 17.90 18.17
CA ALA A 144 -18.17 18.95 17.88
C ALA A 144 -18.80 20.33 17.59
N GLY A 145 -20.12 20.45 17.75
CA GLY A 145 -20.86 21.70 17.50
C GLY A 145 -21.10 21.98 16.01
N ILE A 146 -21.01 20.96 15.14
CA ILE A 146 -21.22 21.05 13.68
C ILE A 146 -22.59 20.45 13.37
N ASN A 147 -23.56 21.25 12.91
CA ASN A 147 -24.91 20.80 12.63
C ASN A 147 -25.30 20.99 11.17
N SER A 148 -24.44 21.58 10.37
CA SER A 148 -24.62 21.82 8.93
C SER A 148 -23.30 21.85 8.19
N LEU A 149 -23.33 21.79 6.86
CA LEU A 149 -22.13 21.97 6.02
C LEU A 149 -21.51 23.37 6.24
N ALA A 150 -22.33 24.40 6.47
CA ALA A 150 -21.86 25.74 6.75
C ALA A 150 -21.09 25.81 8.09
N ASP A 151 -21.58 25.15 9.13
CA ASP A 151 -20.89 25.05 10.43
C ASP A 151 -19.53 24.33 10.27
N LEU A 152 -19.49 23.26 9.47
CA LEU A 152 -18.25 22.55 9.15
C LEU A 152 -17.24 23.50 8.48
N GLN A 153 -17.67 24.23 7.44
CA GLN A 153 -16.82 25.19 6.74
C GLN A 153 -16.33 26.32 7.66
N ASP A 154 -17.17 26.83 8.55
CA ASP A 154 -16.81 27.86 9.50
C ASP A 154 -15.81 27.35 10.52
N LYS A 155 -16.00 26.14 11.02
CA LYS A 155 -15.09 25.50 11.96
C LYS A 155 -13.72 25.20 11.32
N LEU A 156 -13.69 24.71 10.08
CA LEU A 156 -12.45 24.52 9.34
C LEU A 156 -11.71 25.84 9.13
N ALA A 157 -12.41 26.92 8.78
CA ALA A 157 -11.81 28.23 8.60
C ALA A 157 -11.26 28.81 9.92
N ALA A 158 -11.93 28.54 11.05
CA ALA A 158 -11.47 28.98 12.37
C ALA A 158 -10.25 28.19 12.88
N ALA A 159 -10.11 26.93 12.48
CA ALA A 159 -9.00 26.07 12.88
C ALA A 159 -7.76 26.23 11.97
N SER A 160 -7.94 26.71 10.74
CA SER A 160 -6.85 26.85 9.78
C SER A 160 -5.97 28.06 10.10
N GLN A 161 -4.66 27.86 10.03
CA GLN A 161 -3.66 28.96 10.05
C GLN A 161 -3.33 29.44 8.63
N GLU A 162 -3.84 28.78 7.60
CA GLU A 162 -3.59 29.08 6.19
C GLU A 162 -4.66 30.04 5.63
N SER A 163 -4.25 30.92 4.74
CA SER A 163 -5.16 31.85 4.05
C SER A 163 -5.88 31.15 2.86
N LEU A 164 -6.52 30.03 3.12
CA LEU A 164 -7.27 29.27 2.12
C LEU A 164 -8.76 29.64 2.14
N SER A 165 -9.41 29.47 0.99
CA SER A 165 -10.87 29.62 0.91
C SER A 165 -11.57 28.49 1.67
N LYS A 166 -12.81 28.75 2.15
CA LYS A 166 -13.64 27.72 2.80
C LYS A 166 -13.83 26.48 1.93
N ASP A 167 -13.96 26.64 0.61
CA ASP A 167 -14.10 25.51 -0.33
C ASP A 167 -12.82 24.72 -0.47
N SER A 168 -11.65 25.40 -0.44
CA SER A 168 -10.35 24.71 -0.45
C SER A 168 -10.13 23.91 0.83
N LEU A 169 -10.46 24.50 2.00
CA LEU A 169 -10.39 23.82 3.29
C LEU A 169 -11.36 22.63 3.36
N LEU A 170 -12.57 22.78 2.81
CA LEU A 170 -13.54 21.69 2.75
C LEU A 170 -13.01 20.56 1.84
N LYS A 171 -12.42 20.89 0.70
CA LYS A 171 -11.83 19.91 -0.22
C LYS A 171 -10.65 19.17 0.43
N GLN A 172 -9.83 19.87 1.19
CA GLN A 172 -8.73 19.29 1.96
C GLN A 172 -9.27 18.34 3.03
N TYR A 173 -10.26 18.80 3.83
CA TYR A 173 -10.91 17.99 4.86
C TYR A 173 -11.51 16.71 4.31
N VAL A 174 -12.30 16.78 3.25
CA VAL A 174 -12.92 15.61 2.63
C VAL A 174 -11.85 14.64 2.09
N GLY A 175 -10.85 15.16 1.37
CA GLY A 175 -9.75 14.36 0.88
C GLY A 175 -8.94 13.69 2.00
N TYR A 176 -8.84 14.34 3.16
CA TYR A 176 -8.16 13.81 4.34
C TYR A 176 -8.83 12.55 4.91
N HIS A 177 -10.14 12.42 4.73
CA HIS A 177 -10.91 11.27 5.17
C HIS A 177 -10.93 10.11 4.16
N ILE A 178 -10.20 10.21 3.06
CA ILE A 178 -10.22 9.22 1.98
C ILE A 178 -8.81 8.71 1.72
N LEU A 179 -8.64 7.39 1.71
CA LEU A 179 -7.43 6.76 1.18
C LEU A 179 -7.75 6.13 -0.18
N GLN A 180 -6.75 6.10 -1.03
CA GLN A 180 -6.74 5.24 -2.21
C GLN A 180 -6.43 3.80 -1.76
N ASN A 181 -7.03 2.82 -2.43
CA ASN A 181 -7.09 1.41 -2.06
C ASN A 181 -8.06 1.09 -0.91
N GLN A 182 -8.31 -0.21 -0.75
CA GLN A 182 -9.24 -0.74 0.23
C GLN A 182 -8.50 -1.37 1.40
N TYR A 183 -8.77 -0.87 2.60
CA TYR A 183 -8.15 -1.35 3.84
C TYR A 183 -9.20 -1.64 4.89
N THR A 184 -9.05 -2.76 5.61
CA THR A 184 -9.79 -3.00 6.85
C THR A 184 -9.14 -2.23 8.01
N THR A 185 -9.84 -2.12 9.14
CA THR A 185 -9.28 -1.49 10.35
C THR A 185 -8.02 -2.20 10.82
N GLU A 186 -7.96 -3.53 10.70
CA GLU A 186 -6.79 -4.33 11.05
C GLU A 186 -5.61 -4.03 10.12
N GLN A 187 -5.86 -3.84 8.83
CA GLN A 187 -4.82 -3.47 7.88
C GLN A 187 -4.32 -2.05 8.11
N LEU A 188 -5.23 -1.12 8.47
CA LEU A 188 -4.86 0.25 8.81
C LEU A 188 -4.00 0.32 10.07
N GLY A 189 -4.31 -0.48 11.08
CA GLY A 189 -3.59 -0.54 12.35
C GLY A 189 -2.48 -1.59 12.39
N ALA A 190 -2.17 -2.27 11.28
CA ALA A 190 -1.10 -3.26 11.26
C ALA A 190 0.25 -2.62 11.61
N MET A 191 0.99 -3.29 12.48
CA MET A 191 2.33 -2.86 12.87
C MET A 191 3.25 -2.81 11.64
N ASN A 192 4.09 -1.80 11.59
CA ASN A 192 5.11 -1.66 10.57
C ASN A 192 6.49 -1.99 11.18
N GLY A 193 6.94 -3.22 10.97
CA GLY A 193 8.14 -3.71 11.65
C GLY A 193 7.97 -3.72 13.17
N SER A 194 8.85 -3.02 13.89
CA SER A 194 8.76 -2.83 15.36
C SER A 194 7.89 -1.65 15.79
N ASN A 195 7.37 -0.87 14.84
CA ASN A 195 6.64 0.36 15.11
C ASN A 195 5.14 0.12 15.19
N ALA A 196 4.52 0.50 16.31
CA ALA A 196 3.07 0.38 16.52
C ALA A 196 2.28 1.48 15.78
N THR A 197 2.95 2.53 15.30
CA THR A 197 2.34 3.66 14.58
C THR A 197 2.66 3.57 13.09
N ARG A 198 1.63 3.67 12.26
CA ARG A 198 1.75 3.72 10.81
C ARG A 198 1.23 5.04 10.28
N ILE A 199 1.97 5.65 9.35
CA ILE A 199 1.56 6.84 8.61
C ILE A 199 0.79 6.41 7.37
N TRP A 200 -0.32 7.09 7.10
CA TRP A 200 -1.16 6.89 5.92
C TRP A 200 -1.28 8.19 5.13
N SER A 201 -0.93 8.14 3.85
CA SER A 201 -1.19 9.24 2.92
C SER A 201 -2.68 9.30 2.61
N SER A 202 -3.28 10.44 2.84
CA SER A 202 -4.68 10.68 2.47
C SER A 202 -4.80 11.10 0.99
N SER A 203 -6.03 11.21 0.51
CA SER A 203 -6.29 11.75 -0.84
C SER A 203 -6.24 13.29 -0.89
N ALA A 204 -6.06 13.98 0.24
CA ALA A 204 -5.70 15.38 0.27
C ALA A 204 -4.20 15.52 0.01
N GLN A 205 -3.83 16.46 -0.84
CA GLN A 205 -2.43 16.68 -1.20
C GLN A 205 -1.58 16.98 0.05
N ASN A 206 -0.48 16.26 0.21
CA ASN A 206 0.50 16.41 1.30
C ASN A 206 -0.11 16.29 2.71
N GLN A 207 -1.25 15.63 2.85
CA GLN A 207 -1.88 15.40 4.14
C GLN A 207 -1.79 13.92 4.51
N VAL A 208 -1.37 13.68 5.74
CA VAL A 208 -1.23 12.33 6.31
C VAL A 208 -1.96 12.26 7.64
N PHE A 209 -2.34 11.05 8.02
CA PHE A 209 -2.78 10.73 9.37
C PHE A 209 -2.03 9.50 9.87
N THR A 210 -2.01 9.32 11.17
CA THR A 210 -1.41 8.14 11.79
C THR A 210 -2.48 7.20 12.31
N VAL A 211 -2.20 5.90 12.24
CA VAL A 211 -2.95 4.89 12.97
C VAL A 211 -1.98 4.14 13.86
N THR A 212 -2.26 4.16 15.16
CA THR A 212 -1.44 3.49 16.17
C THR A 212 -2.18 2.30 16.72
N TYR A 213 -1.50 1.15 16.74
CA TYR A 213 -1.98 -0.06 17.39
C TYR A 213 -1.62 -0.03 18.87
N ASP A 214 -2.63 -0.06 19.74
CA ASP A 214 -2.46 -0.18 21.19
C ASP A 214 -2.59 -1.64 21.62
N SER A 215 -1.46 -2.28 21.86
CA SER A 215 -1.41 -3.68 22.32
C SER A 215 -1.89 -3.87 23.76
N LEU A 216 -2.03 -2.78 24.53
CA LEU A 216 -2.49 -2.79 25.91
C LEU A 216 -4.00 -2.56 26.03
N ALA A 217 -4.66 -2.20 24.93
CA ALA A 217 -6.11 -2.03 24.90
C ALA A 217 -6.84 -3.30 25.35
N THR A 218 -7.78 -3.15 26.27
CA THR A 218 -8.53 -4.25 26.85
C THR A 218 -9.73 -4.67 25.99
N ASN A 219 -10.12 -3.83 25.05
CA ASN A 219 -11.20 -4.09 24.10
C ASN A 219 -10.80 -3.72 22.67
N ASP A 220 -11.46 -4.31 21.68
CA ASP A 220 -11.13 -4.11 20.28
C ASP A 220 -11.43 -2.67 19.78
N ALA A 221 -12.34 -1.96 20.43
CA ALA A 221 -12.71 -0.58 20.08
C ALA A 221 -11.54 0.40 20.29
N ASP A 222 -10.71 0.13 21.30
CA ASP A 222 -9.63 1.02 21.71
C ASP A 222 -8.28 0.67 21.06
N ARG A 223 -8.22 -0.42 20.28
CA ARG A 223 -6.94 -0.92 19.71
C ARG A 223 -6.33 -0.01 18.66
N TYR A 224 -7.14 0.72 17.91
CA TYR A 224 -6.65 1.54 16.81
C TYR A 224 -6.98 2.99 17.07
N VAL A 225 -5.96 3.76 17.36
CA VAL A 225 -6.05 5.21 17.61
C VAL A 225 -5.56 5.95 16.39
N VAL A 226 -6.40 6.84 15.87
CA VAL A 226 -6.08 7.69 14.74
C VAL A 226 -5.65 9.05 15.26
N ASN A 227 -4.50 9.56 14.81
CA ASN A 227 -3.91 10.83 15.20
C ASN A 227 -3.75 10.94 16.72
N ILE A 228 -2.72 10.34 17.29
CA ILE A 228 -2.43 10.44 18.73
C ILE A 228 -2.19 11.90 19.08
N SER A 229 -3.21 12.52 19.66
CA SER A 229 -3.21 13.92 20.13
C SER A 229 -4.34 14.11 21.14
N SER A 230 -4.55 15.34 21.60
CA SER A 230 -5.73 15.69 22.41
C SER A 230 -7.06 15.41 21.68
N ASP A 231 -7.04 15.43 20.35
CA ASP A 231 -8.19 15.21 19.47
C ASP A 231 -8.15 13.84 18.78
N ALA A 232 -7.46 12.87 19.38
CA ALA A 232 -7.38 11.50 18.88
C ALA A 232 -8.79 10.90 18.68
N VAL A 233 -8.98 10.22 17.57
CA VAL A 233 -10.25 9.57 17.22
C VAL A 233 -10.06 8.07 17.06
N ARG A 234 -11.15 7.31 17.13
CA ARG A 234 -11.16 5.87 16.99
C ARG A 234 -12.18 5.43 15.97
N PHE A 235 -12.02 4.20 15.51
CA PHE A 235 -13.04 3.54 14.71
C PHE A 235 -14.20 3.10 15.61
N VAL A 236 -15.43 3.25 15.11
CA VAL A 236 -16.62 2.67 15.73
C VAL A 236 -16.76 1.22 15.23
N PRO A 237 -16.48 0.19 16.06
CA PRO A 237 -16.31 -1.19 15.56
C PRO A 237 -17.56 -1.73 14.84
N GLU A 238 -18.74 -1.47 15.37
CA GLU A 238 -20.02 -1.98 14.83
C GLU A 238 -20.41 -1.32 13.50
N LYS A 239 -19.75 -0.21 13.13
CA LYS A 239 -19.99 0.56 11.91
C LYS A 239 -18.75 0.71 11.06
N SER A 240 -17.73 -0.09 11.34
CA SER A 240 -16.49 -0.16 10.57
C SER A 240 -16.41 -1.45 9.77
N ASN A 241 -15.45 -1.53 8.84
CA ASN A 241 -15.31 -2.65 7.91
C ASN A 241 -16.55 -2.89 7.04
N VAL A 242 -17.32 -1.82 6.75
CA VAL A 242 -18.50 -1.92 5.88
C VAL A 242 -18.02 -2.07 4.44
N LEU A 243 -18.11 -3.29 3.93
CA LEU A 243 -17.64 -3.64 2.59
C LEU A 243 -18.58 -3.08 1.51
N SER A 244 -17.99 -2.48 0.48
CA SER A 244 -18.63 -2.05 -0.75
C SER A 244 -17.98 -2.68 -1.98
N THR A 245 -18.49 -2.41 -3.18
CA THR A 245 -17.90 -2.92 -4.42
C THR A 245 -16.50 -2.38 -4.68
N ASN A 246 -16.23 -1.16 -4.26
CA ASN A 246 -14.97 -0.45 -4.51
C ASN A 246 -14.29 0.03 -3.22
N GLY A 247 -14.48 -0.69 -2.09
CA GLY A 247 -13.71 -0.40 -0.90
C GLY A 247 -14.44 -0.61 0.42
N TYR A 248 -13.96 0.10 1.45
CA TYR A 248 -14.50 0.02 2.81
C TYR A 248 -14.94 1.38 3.32
N VAL A 249 -15.96 1.38 4.19
CA VAL A 249 -16.37 2.52 5.01
C VAL A 249 -16.12 2.18 6.47
N HIS A 250 -15.48 3.10 7.19
CA HIS A 250 -15.27 3.03 8.63
C HIS A 250 -15.86 4.29 9.27
N GLU A 251 -16.69 4.13 10.29
CA GLU A 251 -17.21 5.27 11.04
C GLU A 251 -16.22 5.67 12.14
N MET A 252 -15.99 6.99 12.25
CA MET A 252 -15.12 7.59 13.25
C MET A 252 -15.97 8.10 14.44
N ASP A 253 -15.43 8.03 15.65
CA ASP A 253 -16.08 8.51 16.86
C ASP A 253 -15.90 10.02 17.13
N GLY A 254 -15.00 10.67 16.34
CA GLY A 254 -14.73 12.09 16.34
C GLY A 254 -14.78 12.72 14.93
N TRP A 255 -14.82 14.05 14.85
CA TRP A 255 -14.92 14.77 13.58
C TRP A 255 -13.62 14.82 12.77
N MET A 256 -12.51 14.37 13.37
CA MET A 256 -11.20 14.16 12.75
C MET A 256 -10.71 15.36 11.91
N PRO A 257 -10.36 16.49 12.55
CA PRO A 257 -9.82 17.65 11.85
C PRO A 257 -8.53 17.28 11.12
N VAL A 258 -8.22 18.02 10.06
CA VAL A 258 -6.92 17.89 9.38
C VAL A 258 -5.84 18.24 10.40
N TRP A 259 -4.94 17.30 10.62
CA TRP A 259 -3.88 17.41 11.60
C TRP A 259 -2.56 16.92 10.99
N GLU A 260 -1.49 17.64 11.27
CA GLU A 260 -0.16 17.23 10.86
C GLU A 260 0.50 16.46 12.01
N PRO A 261 0.83 15.19 11.82
CA PRO A 261 1.49 14.39 12.85
C PRO A 261 2.89 14.94 13.15
N GLU A 262 3.38 14.66 14.35
CA GLU A 262 4.79 14.80 14.65
C GLU A 262 5.62 13.87 13.79
N GLN A 263 6.90 14.17 13.64
CA GLN A 263 7.84 13.33 12.92
C GLN A 263 7.75 11.88 13.39
N THR A 264 7.51 10.98 12.46
CA THR A 264 7.35 9.55 12.75
C THR A 264 8.22 8.75 11.81
N GLU A 265 8.74 7.64 12.28
CA GLU A 265 9.50 6.72 11.43
C GLU A 265 8.69 6.27 10.23
N VAL A 266 9.26 6.40 9.04
CA VAL A 266 8.69 5.88 7.80
C VAL A 266 9.56 4.72 7.32
N LEU A 267 8.96 3.52 7.22
CA LEU A 267 9.55 2.40 6.52
C LEU A 267 9.00 2.38 5.09
N TRP A 268 9.85 2.59 4.13
CA TRP A 268 9.53 2.51 2.73
C TRP A 268 10.03 1.20 2.14
N ASP A 269 9.14 0.26 1.97
CA ASP A 269 9.38 -0.93 1.19
C ASP A 269 9.36 -0.57 -0.30
N LEU A 270 10.45 -0.81 -1.02
CA LEU A 270 10.58 -0.44 -2.42
C LEU A 270 9.69 -1.30 -3.34
N ALA A 271 9.17 -2.40 -2.84
CA ALA A 271 8.19 -3.24 -3.54
C ALA A 271 6.74 -2.79 -3.32
N ASP A 272 6.46 -1.91 -2.36
CA ASP A 272 5.10 -1.54 -1.93
C ASP A 272 4.48 -0.44 -2.82
N TYR A 273 4.48 -0.66 -4.14
CA TYR A 273 3.77 0.17 -5.09
C TYR A 273 2.60 -0.58 -5.71
N THR A 274 1.47 0.12 -5.86
CA THR A 274 0.29 -0.44 -6.54
C THR A 274 0.61 -0.94 -7.95
N GLU A 275 1.50 -0.25 -8.64
CA GLU A 275 1.95 -0.60 -9.99
C GLU A 275 2.72 -1.93 -9.99
N ILE A 276 3.55 -2.19 -9.00
CA ILE A 276 4.24 -3.48 -8.84
C ILE A 276 3.24 -4.57 -8.48
N LYS A 277 2.38 -4.32 -7.51
CA LYS A 277 1.32 -5.24 -7.09
C LYS A 277 0.42 -5.69 -8.24
N ASN A 278 0.11 -4.79 -9.17
CA ASN A 278 -0.73 -5.09 -10.33
C ASN A 278 -0.03 -5.96 -11.39
N ILE A 279 1.31 -6.04 -11.39
CA ILE A 279 2.10 -6.83 -12.32
C ILE A 279 2.45 -8.21 -11.74
N VAL A 280 2.73 -8.25 -10.44
CA VAL A 280 3.15 -9.48 -9.76
C VAL A 280 1.94 -10.38 -9.49
N ASP A 281 2.10 -11.69 -9.72
CA ASP A 281 1.07 -12.66 -9.35
C ASP A 281 0.75 -12.52 -7.85
N PRO A 282 -0.53 -12.35 -7.47
CA PRO A 282 -0.93 -12.18 -6.06
C PRO A 282 -0.44 -13.28 -5.12
N LEU A 283 -0.18 -14.48 -5.65
CA LEU A 283 0.38 -15.59 -4.86
C LEU A 283 1.81 -15.34 -4.38
N TYR A 284 2.56 -14.50 -5.10
CA TYR A 284 3.97 -14.23 -4.84
C TYR A 284 4.25 -12.80 -4.38
N TYR A 285 3.24 -11.93 -4.38
CA TYR A 285 3.40 -10.57 -3.91
C TYR A 285 3.33 -10.52 -2.38
N GLN A 286 4.39 -10.04 -1.74
CA GLN A 286 4.52 -9.91 -0.28
C GLN A 286 4.04 -11.19 0.45
N PRO A 287 4.72 -12.33 0.26
CA PRO A 287 4.28 -13.60 0.84
C PRO A 287 4.33 -13.56 2.37
N GLU A 288 3.42 -14.28 3.04
CA GLU A 288 3.39 -14.37 4.51
C GLU A 288 4.63 -15.05 5.10
N GLU A 289 5.34 -15.85 4.29
CA GLU A 289 6.57 -16.56 4.68
C GLU A 289 7.57 -16.58 3.52
N PRO A 290 8.87 -16.74 3.80
CA PRO A 290 9.88 -16.90 2.76
C PRO A 290 9.57 -18.09 1.85
N THR A 291 9.72 -17.91 0.56
CA THR A 291 9.46 -18.95 -0.44
C THR A 291 10.55 -20.03 -0.47
N SER A 292 10.21 -21.24 -0.87
CA SER A 292 11.19 -22.34 -1.02
C SER A 292 12.18 -22.09 -2.16
N SER A 293 11.72 -21.37 -3.20
CA SER A 293 12.54 -20.91 -4.33
C SER A 293 12.17 -19.48 -4.68
N GLU A 294 13.14 -18.68 -5.10
CA GLU A 294 12.87 -17.32 -5.54
C GLU A 294 11.91 -17.31 -6.72
N GLN A 295 10.87 -16.48 -6.61
CA GLN A 295 10.01 -16.14 -7.73
C GLN A 295 10.40 -14.74 -8.21
N ARG A 296 10.56 -14.61 -9.52
CA ARG A 296 11.02 -13.38 -10.15
C ARG A 296 10.00 -12.91 -11.18
N THR A 297 9.59 -11.66 -11.06
CA THR A 297 8.67 -11.01 -11.99
C THR A 297 9.29 -9.73 -12.50
N ARG A 298 9.37 -9.55 -13.82
CA ARG A 298 9.83 -8.29 -14.41
C ARG A 298 8.80 -7.19 -14.15
N VAL A 299 9.24 -6.10 -13.52
CA VAL A 299 8.40 -4.95 -13.17
C VAL A 299 8.89 -3.62 -13.78
N ALA A 300 9.79 -3.70 -14.72
CA ALA A 300 10.37 -2.51 -15.40
C ALA A 300 9.33 -1.64 -16.14
N SER A 301 8.15 -2.18 -16.44
CA SER A 301 7.03 -1.44 -17.03
C SER A 301 6.15 -0.70 -16.01
N ALA A 302 6.42 -0.86 -14.71
CA ALA A 302 5.69 -0.15 -13.67
C ALA A 302 5.97 1.35 -13.75
N THR A 303 4.93 2.16 -13.73
CA THR A 303 5.04 3.62 -13.88
C THR A 303 5.61 4.33 -12.67
N CYS A 304 5.80 3.61 -11.55
CA CYS A 304 6.52 4.11 -10.38
C CYS A 304 8.03 4.26 -10.61
N PHE A 305 8.58 3.68 -11.69
CA PHE A 305 9.99 3.79 -12.05
C PHE A 305 10.22 4.70 -13.26
N GLU A 306 10.89 5.81 -13.04
CA GLU A 306 11.51 6.59 -14.11
C GLU A 306 12.98 6.17 -14.22
N TYR A 307 13.35 5.42 -15.25
CA TYR A 307 14.72 4.89 -15.33
C TYR A 307 15.35 5.03 -16.72
N VAL A 308 16.67 5.10 -16.73
CA VAL A 308 17.50 5.09 -17.93
C VAL A 308 18.56 4.01 -17.77
N MET A 309 18.66 3.16 -18.78
CA MET A 309 19.71 2.14 -18.84
C MET A 309 21.06 2.79 -19.11
N GLY A 310 22.03 2.38 -18.33
CA GLY A 310 23.44 2.73 -18.53
C GLY A 310 24.16 1.74 -19.46
N GLU A 311 25.48 1.83 -19.47
CA GLU A 311 26.35 0.93 -20.22
C GLU A 311 26.31 -0.47 -19.59
N ALA A 312 25.82 -1.44 -20.33
CA ALA A 312 25.89 -2.86 -19.99
C ALA A 312 26.72 -3.58 -21.06
N GLY A 313 27.74 -4.29 -20.63
CA GLY A 313 28.48 -5.17 -21.52
C GLY A 313 27.59 -6.20 -22.19
N SER A 314 27.97 -6.69 -23.38
CA SER A 314 27.20 -7.63 -24.20
C SER A 314 26.78 -8.92 -23.45
N ASN A 315 27.47 -9.28 -22.39
CA ASN A 315 27.21 -10.46 -21.57
C ASN A 315 26.36 -10.16 -20.32
N ASN A 316 25.93 -8.93 -20.11
CA ASN A 316 25.37 -8.49 -18.84
C ASN A 316 23.84 -8.48 -18.77
N ARG A 317 23.15 -8.95 -19.82
CA ARG A 317 21.69 -8.90 -19.89
C ARG A 317 21.02 -10.26 -19.66
N SER A 318 21.55 -11.05 -18.73
CA SER A 318 20.91 -12.32 -18.35
C SER A 318 19.63 -12.12 -17.54
N TYR A 319 19.41 -10.91 -17.03
CA TYR A 319 18.26 -10.56 -16.17
C TYR A 319 17.56 -9.32 -16.73
N SER A 320 16.32 -9.14 -16.31
CA SER A 320 15.51 -7.95 -16.60
C SER A 320 16.14 -6.71 -15.97
N ASP A 321 15.76 -5.54 -16.47
CA ASP A 321 16.27 -4.25 -15.99
C ASP A 321 15.86 -3.98 -14.54
N ILE A 322 14.57 -4.24 -14.23
CA ILE A 322 14.02 -4.13 -12.88
C ILE A 322 13.09 -5.32 -12.62
N ASP A 323 13.36 -6.04 -11.55
CA ASP A 323 12.58 -7.21 -11.14
C ASP A 323 12.10 -7.09 -9.69
N TYR A 324 10.89 -7.56 -9.44
CA TYR A 324 10.42 -7.97 -8.12
C TYR A 324 10.85 -9.41 -7.87
N VAL A 325 11.37 -9.70 -6.67
CA VAL A 325 11.89 -11.04 -6.36
C VAL A 325 11.53 -11.43 -4.92
N THR A 326 10.92 -12.60 -4.72
CA THR A 326 10.67 -13.13 -3.37
C THR A 326 11.95 -13.62 -2.70
N CYS A 327 11.97 -13.59 -1.38
CA CYS A 327 13.11 -14.05 -0.57
C CYS A 327 12.97 -15.51 -0.14
N ARG A 328 14.12 -16.18 -0.02
CA ARG A 328 14.20 -17.55 0.52
C ARG A 328 14.29 -17.55 2.03
N THR A 329 14.14 -18.72 2.64
CA THR A 329 14.19 -18.95 4.08
C THR A 329 15.45 -18.43 4.78
N ASN A 330 16.57 -18.28 4.07
CA ASN A 330 17.80 -17.69 4.60
C ASN A 330 17.81 -16.16 4.62
N MET A 331 16.75 -15.50 4.13
CA MET A 331 16.54 -14.05 4.07
C MET A 331 15.37 -13.60 4.95
N LYS A 332 15.16 -14.26 6.09
CA LYS A 332 14.03 -13.96 7.00
C LYS A 332 14.01 -12.54 7.56
N ALA A 333 15.13 -11.82 7.49
CA ALA A 333 15.21 -10.44 7.95
C ALA A 333 14.78 -9.42 6.88
N ALA A 334 14.51 -9.87 5.65
CA ALA A 334 13.96 -9.00 4.61
C ALA A 334 12.52 -8.61 4.96
N ASN A 335 12.19 -7.35 4.71
CA ASN A 335 10.84 -6.84 4.90
C ASN A 335 9.90 -7.55 3.91
N ASN A 336 8.71 -7.94 4.34
CA ASN A 336 7.71 -8.65 3.53
C ASN A 336 8.25 -9.86 2.73
N TYR A 337 9.46 -10.35 3.04
CA TYR A 337 10.14 -11.45 2.35
C TYR A 337 10.29 -11.27 0.84
N ASP A 338 10.52 -10.02 0.41
CA ASP A 338 10.73 -9.68 -0.99
C ASP A 338 11.83 -8.61 -1.17
N ARG A 339 12.04 -8.18 -2.39
CA ARG A 339 12.97 -7.11 -2.76
C ARG A 339 12.77 -6.64 -4.19
N VAL A 340 13.25 -5.45 -4.48
CA VAL A 340 13.38 -4.95 -5.86
C VAL A 340 14.84 -5.03 -6.30
N VAL A 341 15.05 -5.61 -7.47
CA VAL A 341 16.37 -5.81 -8.06
C VAL A 341 16.54 -4.89 -9.24
N PHE A 342 17.57 -4.04 -9.19
CA PHE A 342 17.92 -3.12 -10.28
C PHE A 342 19.20 -3.58 -10.97
N ASN A 343 19.13 -3.81 -12.27
CA ASN A 343 20.25 -4.17 -13.13
C ASN A 343 20.37 -3.15 -14.26
N LEU A 344 20.79 -1.94 -13.91
CA LEU A 344 20.73 -0.78 -14.79
C LEU A 344 22.02 -0.55 -15.60
N GLY A 345 23.12 -1.22 -15.26
CA GLY A 345 24.43 -0.99 -15.87
C GLY A 345 25.14 0.25 -15.33
N TYR A 346 26.36 0.51 -15.83
CA TYR A 346 27.16 1.68 -15.45
C TYR A 346 26.51 2.97 -15.96
N MET A 347 26.42 3.98 -15.11
CA MET A 347 25.67 5.22 -15.34
C MET A 347 24.16 5.03 -15.53
N GLY A 348 23.64 3.83 -15.29
CA GLY A 348 22.21 3.61 -15.22
C GLY A 348 21.60 4.31 -14.01
N GLN A 349 20.40 4.86 -14.19
CA GLN A 349 19.73 5.65 -13.17
C GLN A 349 18.26 5.29 -13.06
N VAL A 350 17.69 5.50 -11.87
CA VAL A 350 16.26 5.39 -11.61
C VAL A 350 15.84 6.44 -10.60
N SER A 351 14.59 6.89 -10.75
CA SER A 351 13.91 7.76 -9.81
C SER A 351 12.59 7.13 -9.37
N MET A 352 12.25 7.34 -8.13
CA MET A 352 11.01 6.84 -7.50
C MET A 352 10.49 7.87 -6.50
N GLN A 353 9.17 7.85 -6.23
CA GLN A 353 8.56 8.70 -5.24
C GLN A 353 8.52 7.99 -3.88
N THR A 354 8.97 8.63 -2.81
CA THR A 354 8.84 8.08 -1.46
C THR A 354 7.37 8.04 -1.03
N PRO A 355 7.00 7.28 0.00
CA PRO A 355 5.81 7.58 0.79
C PRO A 355 5.85 9.03 1.29
N THR A 356 4.71 9.57 1.71
CA THR A 356 4.70 10.89 2.34
C THR A 356 5.52 10.86 3.63
N ILE A 357 6.47 11.80 3.73
CA ILE A 357 7.33 12.01 4.90
C ILE A 357 6.88 13.31 5.55
N VAL A 358 6.68 13.29 6.87
CA VAL A 358 6.37 14.51 7.64
C VAL A 358 7.60 15.41 7.66
N LYS A 359 7.40 16.72 7.45
CA LYS A 359 8.51 17.68 7.49
C LYS A 359 9.38 17.53 8.74
N GLY A 360 10.68 17.70 8.59
CA GLY A 360 11.63 17.63 9.69
C GLY A 360 12.94 16.94 9.33
N LYS A 361 13.73 16.60 10.35
CA LYS A 361 15.06 16.02 10.19
C LYS A 361 15.04 14.51 10.42
N TYR A 362 15.71 13.79 9.52
CA TYR A 362 15.73 12.33 9.55
C TYR A 362 17.14 11.79 9.31
N ARG A 363 17.45 10.69 9.99
CA ARG A 363 18.49 9.75 9.56
C ARG A 363 17.87 8.80 8.55
N VAL A 364 18.55 8.55 7.44
CA VAL A 364 18.07 7.66 6.39
C VAL A 364 18.94 6.43 6.30
N GLU A 365 18.32 5.26 6.43
CA GLU A 365 18.98 3.96 6.35
C GLU A 365 18.44 3.16 5.15
N LEU A 366 19.35 2.51 4.42
CA LEU A 366 19.03 1.61 3.31
C LEU A 366 19.34 0.18 3.72
N SER A 367 18.38 -0.72 3.54
CA SER A 367 18.57 -2.17 3.67
C SER A 367 18.77 -2.80 2.31
N LEU A 368 19.89 -3.48 2.15
CA LEU A 368 20.29 -4.20 0.95
C LEU A 368 20.32 -5.70 1.24
N ILE A 369 19.90 -6.50 0.28
CA ILE A 369 20.01 -7.95 0.36
C ILE A 369 21.35 -8.38 -0.25
N TYR A 370 22.15 -9.06 0.54
CA TYR A 370 23.39 -9.66 0.10
C TYR A 370 23.16 -11.13 -0.27
N LEU A 371 23.49 -11.47 -1.50
CA LEU A 371 23.51 -12.83 -2.01
C LEU A 371 24.92 -13.24 -2.42
N THR A 372 25.31 -14.46 -2.08
CA THR A 372 26.57 -15.03 -2.53
C THR A 372 26.59 -15.06 -4.07
N GLY A 373 27.55 -14.38 -4.68
CA GLY A 373 27.66 -14.27 -6.13
C GLY A 373 27.10 -12.97 -6.72
N HIS A 374 26.34 -12.19 -5.99
CA HIS A 374 25.96 -10.83 -6.42
C HIS A 374 27.09 -9.85 -6.10
N ASN A 375 27.48 -9.08 -7.09
CA ASN A 375 28.76 -8.39 -7.04
C ASN A 375 28.69 -6.92 -6.60
N PHE A 376 27.50 -6.28 -6.53
CA PHE A 376 27.43 -4.90 -6.07
C PHE A 376 28.07 -4.72 -4.68
N MET A 377 27.73 -5.59 -3.72
CA MET A 377 28.28 -5.53 -2.37
C MET A 377 29.75 -6.00 -2.28
N ARG A 378 30.20 -6.80 -3.25
CA ARG A 378 31.55 -7.42 -3.26
C ARG A 378 32.44 -6.84 -4.32
N GLN A 379 31.86 -6.28 -5.36
CA GLN A 379 32.63 -5.74 -6.47
C GLN A 379 33.26 -4.44 -6.06
N GLN A 380 34.42 -4.25 -6.53
CA GLN A 380 35.32 -3.25 -6.07
C GLN A 380 36.09 -2.67 -7.24
N SER A 381 35.99 -1.39 -7.40
CA SER A 381 37.00 -0.67 -8.13
C SER A 381 38.28 -0.53 -7.32
N ASP A 382 38.16 -0.57 -5.99
CA ASP A 382 39.26 -0.34 -5.03
C ASP A 382 39.24 -1.25 -3.78
N GLY A 383 38.35 -2.26 -3.75
CA GLY A 383 38.19 -3.16 -2.61
C GLY A 383 37.08 -2.79 -1.65
N ASN A 384 36.28 -1.76 -1.91
CA ASN A 384 35.31 -1.22 -0.95
C ASN A 384 33.82 -1.47 -1.29
N GLY A 385 33.52 -2.25 -2.31
CA GLY A 385 32.17 -2.53 -2.79
C GLY A 385 31.71 -1.58 -3.88
N GLY A 386 30.45 -1.68 -4.28
CA GLY A 386 29.89 -0.90 -5.38
C GLY A 386 29.67 0.57 -5.02
N LEU A 387 29.77 1.43 -6.02
CA LEU A 387 29.59 2.87 -5.88
C LEU A 387 28.24 3.32 -6.42
N LEU A 388 27.49 4.04 -5.61
CA LEU A 388 26.16 4.55 -5.90
C LEU A 388 26.07 6.02 -5.48
N LYS A 389 25.48 6.85 -6.34
CA LYS A 389 25.09 8.23 -5.99
C LYS A 389 23.59 8.26 -5.77
N MET A 390 23.15 8.74 -4.60
CA MET A 390 21.73 8.90 -4.27
C MET A 390 21.42 10.36 -3.93
N THR A 391 20.23 10.82 -4.31
CA THR A 391 19.72 12.16 -4.03
C THR A 391 18.23 12.12 -3.71
N PHE A 392 17.75 13.14 -2.98
CA PHE A 392 16.33 13.41 -2.80
C PHE A 392 16.01 14.78 -3.41
N ASP A 393 14.85 14.89 -4.09
CA ASP A 393 14.31 16.11 -4.72
C ASP A 393 15.29 16.80 -5.69
N ASP A 394 16.07 16.02 -6.44
CA ASP A 394 17.07 16.49 -7.37
C ASP A 394 18.09 17.49 -6.75
N ASN A 395 18.28 17.41 -5.42
CA ASN A 395 19.21 18.26 -4.69
C ASN A 395 20.61 18.13 -5.28
N SER A 396 21.30 19.26 -5.45
CA SER A 396 22.70 19.29 -5.88
C SER A 396 23.66 18.69 -4.84
N GLU A 397 23.30 18.73 -3.57
CA GLU A 397 23.95 17.99 -2.51
C GLU A 397 23.54 16.52 -2.57
N TYR A 398 24.50 15.63 -2.80
CA TYR A 398 24.26 14.21 -2.94
C TYR A 398 25.15 13.39 -2.02
N ASN A 399 24.66 12.25 -1.60
CA ASN A 399 25.47 11.27 -0.93
C ASN A 399 26.09 10.29 -1.93
N LEU A 400 27.40 10.13 -1.81
CA LEU A 400 28.10 9.01 -2.41
C LEU A 400 28.08 7.85 -1.42
N PHE A 401 27.34 6.83 -1.79
CA PHE A 401 27.24 5.61 -1.01
C PHE A 401 28.14 4.56 -1.64
N THR A 402 29.04 4.02 -0.83
CA THR A 402 29.86 2.85 -1.19
C THR A 402 29.39 1.67 -0.36
N ALA A 403 28.98 0.60 -1.01
CA ALA A 403 28.54 -0.61 -0.31
C ALA A 403 29.70 -1.18 0.54
N PRO A 404 29.55 -1.32 1.86
CA PRO A 404 30.65 -1.60 2.76
C PRO A 404 30.99 -3.11 2.75
N TYR A 405 31.66 -3.56 1.73
CA TYR A 405 32.06 -4.95 1.51
C TYR A 405 32.74 -5.59 2.72
N THR A 406 33.61 -4.86 3.41
CA THR A 406 34.35 -5.39 4.56
C THR A 406 33.48 -5.70 5.76
N LYS A 407 32.27 -5.13 5.85
CA LYS A 407 31.32 -5.34 6.94
C LYS A 407 30.32 -6.46 6.63
N VAL A 408 30.25 -6.93 5.39
CA VAL A 408 29.34 -8.01 5.00
C VAL A 408 30.06 -9.36 5.12
N PRO A 409 29.53 -10.32 5.86
CA PRO A 409 30.11 -11.65 5.96
C PRO A 409 30.23 -12.30 4.59
N LYS A 410 31.42 -12.77 4.22
CA LYS A 410 31.73 -13.33 2.89
C LYS A 410 30.94 -14.58 2.53
N ALA A 411 30.35 -15.25 3.51
CA ALA A 411 29.83 -16.60 3.36
C ALA A 411 28.30 -16.71 3.52
N LEU A 412 27.60 -15.72 4.05
CA LEU A 412 26.19 -15.85 4.42
C LEU A 412 25.34 -14.84 3.67
N PRO A 413 24.33 -15.29 2.91
CA PRO A 413 23.26 -14.42 2.45
C PRO A 413 22.56 -13.76 3.63
N GLY A 414 22.14 -12.52 3.49
CA GLY A 414 21.46 -11.78 4.55
C GLY A 414 21.06 -10.37 4.14
N VAL A 415 20.38 -9.69 5.06
CA VAL A 415 20.07 -8.28 4.94
C VAL A 415 21.19 -7.47 5.60
N TYR A 416 21.59 -6.42 4.92
CA TYR A 416 22.62 -5.49 5.38
C TYR A 416 22.07 -4.06 5.33
N THR A 417 22.04 -3.40 6.47
CA THR A 417 21.55 -2.03 6.60
C THR A 417 22.73 -1.06 6.72
N THR A 418 22.65 0.05 6.02
CA THR A 418 23.65 1.11 6.03
C THR A 418 22.99 2.48 6.08
N THR A 419 23.64 3.44 6.74
CA THR A 419 23.20 4.82 6.78
C THR A 419 23.54 5.51 5.46
N LEU A 420 22.52 6.06 4.78
CA LEU A 420 22.68 6.93 3.61
C LEU A 420 22.94 8.36 4.01
N TYR A 421 22.14 8.87 4.97
CA TYR A 421 22.23 10.20 5.52
C TYR A 421 22.21 10.11 7.04
N GLU A 422 23.21 10.65 7.69
CA GLU A 422 23.17 10.82 9.14
C GLU A 422 22.10 11.85 9.54
N GLU A 423 21.95 12.90 8.72
CA GLU A 423 20.90 13.90 8.82
C GLU A 423 20.50 14.40 7.44
N ILE A 424 19.21 14.46 7.16
CA ILE A 424 18.61 15.16 6.03
C ILE A 424 17.36 15.87 6.51
N GLU A 425 17.12 17.08 6.04
CA GLU A 425 15.94 17.87 6.36
C GLU A 425 14.96 17.87 5.20
N PHE A 426 13.71 17.47 5.48
CA PHE A 426 12.58 17.64 4.58
C PHE A 426 11.78 18.86 5.03
N PRO A 427 11.73 19.95 4.24
CA PRO A 427 11.12 21.22 4.67
C PRO A 427 9.59 21.17 4.64
N GLU A 428 9.00 20.23 3.94
CA GLU A 428 7.53 20.07 3.78
C GLU A 428 7.12 18.60 3.97
N THR A 429 5.89 18.43 4.48
CA THR A 429 5.24 17.13 4.53
C THR A 429 4.80 16.76 3.12
N ALA A 430 5.52 15.88 2.47
CA ALA A 430 5.29 15.51 1.07
C ALA A 430 5.87 14.12 0.73
N SER A 431 5.51 13.62 -0.43
CA SER A 431 6.27 12.59 -1.12
C SER A 431 7.45 13.25 -1.82
N HIS A 432 8.64 12.67 -1.69
CA HIS A 432 9.89 13.19 -2.19
C HIS A 432 10.45 12.31 -3.31
N LYS A 433 11.06 12.90 -4.32
CA LYS A 433 11.69 12.15 -5.41
C LYS A 433 13.06 11.64 -4.96
N MET A 434 13.18 10.32 -4.80
CA MET A 434 14.49 9.68 -4.61
C MET A 434 15.04 9.24 -5.97
N SER A 435 16.31 9.55 -6.21
CA SER A 435 17.02 9.14 -7.42
C SER A 435 18.34 8.49 -7.07
N PHE A 436 18.76 7.47 -7.84
CA PHE A 436 20.10 6.96 -7.75
C PHE A 436 20.74 6.70 -9.12
N ILE A 437 22.06 6.78 -9.16
CA ILE A 437 22.91 6.50 -10.35
C ILE A 437 23.97 5.49 -9.95
N VAL A 438 24.15 4.46 -10.76
CA VAL A 438 25.20 3.44 -10.60
C VAL A 438 26.52 4.00 -11.15
N LEU A 439 27.47 4.30 -10.28
CA LEU A 439 28.75 4.91 -10.64
C LEU A 439 29.92 3.92 -10.70
N ASP A 440 29.70 2.66 -10.36
CA ASP A 440 30.76 1.65 -10.43
C ASP A 440 30.92 1.11 -11.85
N PRO A 441 32.11 1.27 -12.49
CA PRO A 441 32.35 0.78 -13.84
C PRO A 441 32.20 -0.74 -13.99
N ALA A 442 32.33 -1.51 -12.91
CA ALA A 442 32.13 -2.95 -12.94
C ALA A 442 30.70 -3.34 -13.36
N ALA A 443 29.73 -2.44 -13.20
CA ALA A 443 28.36 -2.64 -13.68
C ALA A 443 28.26 -2.79 -15.21
N SER A 444 29.25 -2.29 -15.97
CA SER A 444 29.28 -2.45 -17.44
C SER A 444 29.77 -3.82 -17.90
N THR A 445 30.51 -4.54 -17.06
CA THR A 445 31.21 -5.78 -17.47
C THR A 445 30.76 -7.01 -16.69
N ASN A 446 30.13 -6.83 -15.53
CA ASN A 446 29.79 -7.90 -14.62
C ASN A 446 28.30 -8.24 -14.65
N SER A 447 27.94 -9.42 -15.12
CA SER A 447 26.54 -9.89 -15.22
C SER A 447 25.82 -10.02 -13.87
N ASN A 448 26.55 -10.10 -12.76
CA ASN A 448 25.99 -10.24 -11.42
C ASN A 448 26.03 -8.93 -10.62
N PHE A 449 26.29 -7.81 -11.29
CA PHE A 449 26.31 -6.51 -10.65
C PHE A 449 24.90 -5.91 -10.63
N SER A 450 24.09 -6.35 -9.67
CA SER A 450 22.72 -5.86 -9.46
C SER A 450 22.54 -5.33 -8.05
N LEU A 451 21.71 -4.31 -7.91
CA LEU A 451 21.30 -3.74 -6.65
C LEU A 451 20.09 -4.53 -6.13
N GLN A 452 20.16 -5.02 -4.91
CA GLN A 452 19.13 -5.84 -4.29
C GLN A 452 18.52 -5.03 -3.14
N PHE A 453 17.56 -4.17 -3.42
CA PHE A 453 16.97 -3.27 -2.43
C PHE A 453 15.79 -3.92 -1.72
N ASP A 454 15.81 -3.88 -0.40
CA ASP A 454 14.75 -4.31 0.50
C ASP A 454 13.88 -3.08 0.85
N CYS A 455 14.34 -2.25 1.78
CA CYS A 455 13.60 -1.09 2.25
C CYS A 455 14.52 0.09 2.58
N ILE A 456 13.92 1.27 2.67
CA ILE A 456 14.56 2.49 3.20
C ILE A 456 13.78 2.92 4.44
N ARG A 457 14.50 3.29 5.50
CA ARG A 457 13.92 3.80 6.75
C ARG A 457 14.29 5.26 6.93
N PHE A 458 13.30 6.07 7.20
CA PHE A 458 13.45 7.46 7.61
C PHE A 458 13.18 7.53 9.10
N ILE A 459 14.23 7.73 9.89
CA ILE A 459 14.19 7.69 11.35
C ILE A 459 14.27 9.13 11.86
N PRO A 460 13.23 9.65 12.56
CA PRO A 460 13.24 11.00 13.10
C PRO A 460 14.47 11.25 13.98
N ILE A 461 15.05 12.43 13.85
CA ILE A 461 16.10 12.91 14.75
C ILE A 461 15.42 13.88 15.73
N GLU A 462 15.45 13.55 17.02
CA GLU A 462 14.98 14.46 18.06
C GLU A 462 15.85 15.73 18.05
N ASN A 463 15.18 16.89 18.08
CA ASN A 463 15.83 18.20 18.11
C ASN A 463 16.48 18.48 19.47
#